data_791c1e1a9bd9f7183caa5445a3f704a7
#
_entry.id   791c1e1a9bd9f7183caa5445a3f704a7
#
_cell.length_a   1.000
_cell.length_b   1.000
_cell.length_c   1.000
_cell.angle_alpha   90.00
_cell.angle_beta   90.00
_cell.angle_gamma   90.00
#
_symmetry.space_group_name_H-M   'P 1'
#
loop_
_entity.id
_entity.type
_entity.pdbx_description
1 polymer ?
#
loop_
_entity_poly.entity_id
_entity_poly.type
_entity_poly.pdbx_seq_one_letter_code
_entity_poly.pdbx_strand_id
1 'polypeptide(L)'
;MGIIRFFIILIFTVSAQILFAQNNREIDSLIGIANTFMFKNPQKTIQIGEELLKKKDISDSYKISSNILIANGYAAMNDYKKSIDFALKANELSEKTKDNANQIRTLGLIGNQYTRSEMREEAWKYLDKADKLTQTIYLPDSMKYLIGNINLLKGFLYKRSLDCGYAIKHFDKAIVAFKKDKKGFAVANLGQAYNQKGYCYLSINKDSAEVSFKNGLADARKNGAKSLECNALVGLSEIETDKSNYKTANDTLFHALKLAKEVKQTEMETRIYKLLSDNLLAIGDFENHLHYKKLYELTQSKFDLENIKSVNELIKKRNEYKQKIFEAKQDQFNTFIFILSGILIIIIGLFGYFFVKKSRITDKTTQNK
;
A
#
# COMPACT_ATOMS: atom_id res chain seq x y z
N MET A 1 -29.11 -33.64 41.86
CA MET A 1 -29.33 -33.22 40.44
C MET A 1 -28.59 -31.96 40.04
N GLY A 2 -28.38 -30.95 40.90
CA GLY A 2 -27.68 -29.70 40.54
C GLY A 2 -26.21 -29.83 40.19
N ILE A 3 -25.45 -30.64 40.94
CA ILE A 3 -24.01 -30.86 40.76
C ILE A 3 -23.70 -31.53 39.41
N ILE A 4 -24.46 -32.55 39.00
CA ILE A 4 -24.28 -33.25 37.75
C ILE A 4 -24.57 -32.29 36.56
N ARG A 5 -25.59 -31.46 36.64
CA ARG A 5 -25.88 -30.46 35.62
C ARG A 5 -24.77 -29.40 35.51
N PHE A 6 -24.19 -28.99 36.66
CA PHE A 6 -23.06 -28.06 36.67
C PHE A 6 -21.82 -28.64 35.98
N PHE A 7 -21.48 -29.91 36.27
CA PHE A 7 -20.36 -30.59 35.58
C PHE A 7 -20.59 -30.80 34.08
N ILE A 8 -21.83 -31.13 33.66
CA ILE A 8 -22.15 -31.25 32.24
C ILE A 8 -21.98 -29.88 31.51
N ILE A 9 -22.46 -28.79 32.11
CA ILE A 9 -22.30 -27.45 31.55
C ILE A 9 -20.82 -27.07 31.50
N LEU A 10 -20.03 -27.35 32.53
CA LEU A 10 -18.59 -27.11 32.57
C LEU A 10 -17.84 -27.86 31.49
N ILE A 11 -18.14 -29.16 31.28
CA ILE A 11 -17.52 -29.97 30.22
C ILE A 11 -17.89 -29.43 28.84
N PHE A 12 -19.15 -29.03 28.61
CA PHE A 12 -19.58 -28.41 27.35
C PHE A 12 -18.90 -27.08 27.08
N THR A 13 -18.73 -26.22 28.10
CA THR A 13 -18.04 -24.94 27.92
C THR A 13 -16.55 -25.11 27.65
N VAL A 14 -15.89 -26.04 28.35
CA VAL A 14 -14.47 -26.38 28.13
C VAL A 14 -14.24 -26.98 26.73
N SER A 15 -15.09 -27.93 26.33
CA SER A 15 -14.98 -28.54 24.99
C SER A 15 -15.26 -27.53 23.87
N ALA A 16 -16.22 -26.65 24.04
CA ALA A 16 -16.47 -25.55 23.08
C ALA A 16 -15.29 -24.59 22.99
N GLN A 17 -14.64 -24.23 24.09
CA GLN A 17 -13.44 -23.38 24.10
C GLN A 17 -12.25 -24.08 23.42
N ILE A 18 -12.07 -25.37 23.63
CA ILE A 18 -11.00 -26.18 22.96
C ILE A 18 -11.23 -26.20 21.46
N LEU A 19 -12.44 -26.47 20.99
CA LEU A 19 -12.80 -26.49 19.57
C LEU A 19 -12.59 -25.09 18.92
N PHE A 20 -12.98 -24.01 19.62
CA PHE A 20 -12.77 -22.65 19.15
C PHE A 20 -11.27 -22.29 19.06
N ALA A 21 -10.48 -22.68 20.06
CA ALA A 21 -9.04 -22.47 20.07
C ALA A 21 -8.34 -23.27 18.96
N GLN A 22 -8.80 -24.49 18.65
CA GLN A 22 -8.25 -25.32 17.57
C GLN A 22 -8.57 -24.72 16.20
N ASN A 23 -9.81 -24.24 15.98
CA ASN A 23 -10.20 -23.57 14.74
C ASN A 23 -9.37 -22.28 14.51
N ASN A 24 -9.12 -21.49 15.56
CA ASN A 24 -8.30 -20.29 15.46
C ASN A 24 -6.84 -20.60 15.09
N ARG A 25 -6.24 -21.66 15.66
CA ARG A 25 -4.88 -22.08 15.31
C ARG A 25 -4.77 -22.54 13.85
N GLU A 26 -5.78 -23.23 13.35
CA GLU A 26 -5.84 -23.64 11.94
C GLU A 26 -5.89 -22.41 11.02
N ILE A 27 -6.74 -21.42 11.34
CA ILE A 27 -6.84 -20.18 10.56
C ILE A 27 -5.52 -19.40 10.59
N ASP A 28 -4.89 -19.27 11.76
CA ASP A 28 -3.60 -18.58 11.89
C ASP A 28 -2.51 -19.27 11.07
N SER A 29 -2.49 -20.62 11.06
CA SER A 29 -1.59 -21.41 10.23
C SER A 29 -1.82 -21.15 8.74
N LEU A 30 -3.07 -21.14 8.28
CA LEU A 30 -3.41 -20.86 6.88
C LEU A 30 -3.01 -19.44 6.48
N ILE A 31 -3.21 -18.45 7.34
CA ILE A 31 -2.76 -17.07 7.12
C ILE A 31 -1.22 -17.03 7.01
N GLY A 32 -0.52 -17.74 7.90
CA GLY A 32 0.94 -17.87 7.84
C GLY A 32 1.41 -18.48 6.52
N ILE A 33 0.81 -19.58 6.08
CA ILE A 33 1.08 -20.23 4.80
C ILE A 33 0.81 -19.28 3.64
N ALA A 34 -0.34 -18.59 3.62
CA ALA A 34 -0.70 -17.64 2.58
C ALA A 34 0.35 -16.52 2.42
N ASN A 35 0.87 -16.00 3.54
CA ASN A 35 1.93 -14.99 3.51
C ASN A 35 3.22 -15.49 2.86
N THR A 36 3.57 -16.79 2.98
CA THR A 36 4.75 -17.35 2.32
C THR A 36 4.61 -17.43 0.79
N PHE A 37 3.37 -17.50 0.30
CA PHE A 37 3.07 -17.54 -1.13
C PHE A 37 2.90 -16.16 -1.77
N MET A 38 2.79 -15.09 -0.98
CA MET A 38 2.42 -13.74 -1.45
C MET A 38 3.20 -13.28 -2.71
N PHE A 39 4.51 -13.52 -2.75
CA PHE A 39 5.35 -13.13 -3.90
C PHE A 39 5.71 -14.30 -4.82
N LYS A 40 5.65 -15.54 -4.32
CA LYS A 40 6.00 -16.75 -5.10
C LYS A 40 4.82 -17.26 -5.93
N ASN A 41 3.63 -17.20 -5.37
CA ASN A 41 2.36 -17.63 -5.98
C ASN A 41 1.20 -16.79 -5.42
N PRO A 42 1.05 -15.53 -5.88
CA PRO A 42 0.00 -14.62 -5.37
C PRO A 42 -1.41 -15.18 -5.51
N GLN A 43 -1.66 -15.94 -6.58
CA GLN A 43 -2.96 -16.58 -6.80
C GLN A 43 -3.35 -17.52 -5.67
N LYS A 44 -2.37 -18.28 -5.13
CA LYS A 44 -2.61 -19.17 -3.99
C LYS A 44 -2.90 -18.38 -2.71
N THR A 45 -2.25 -17.22 -2.53
CA THR A 45 -2.57 -16.32 -1.42
C THR A 45 -4.02 -15.83 -1.49
N ILE A 46 -4.48 -15.43 -2.69
CA ILE A 46 -5.87 -15.01 -2.93
C ILE A 46 -6.83 -16.14 -2.62
N GLN A 47 -6.57 -17.34 -3.17
CA GLN A 47 -7.42 -18.52 -2.97
C GLN A 47 -7.59 -18.85 -1.49
N ILE A 48 -6.50 -18.89 -0.71
CA ILE A 48 -6.58 -19.17 0.74
C ILE A 48 -7.41 -18.08 1.44
N GLY A 49 -7.23 -16.80 1.09
CA GLY A 49 -8.04 -15.71 1.65
C GLY A 49 -9.54 -15.86 1.35
N GLU A 50 -9.89 -16.24 0.11
CA GLU A 50 -11.28 -16.46 -0.30
C GLU A 50 -11.88 -17.70 0.40
N GLU A 51 -11.12 -18.77 0.57
CA GLU A 51 -11.55 -19.97 1.32
C GLU A 51 -11.82 -19.64 2.79
N LEU A 52 -10.96 -18.81 3.42
CA LEU A 52 -11.18 -18.33 4.78
C LEU A 52 -12.48 -17.53 4.90
N LEU A 53 -12.78 -16.64 3.94
CA LEU A 53 -14.03 -15.85 3.95
C LEU A 53 -15.30 -16.69 3.78
N LYS A 54 -15.20 -17.89 3.23
CA LYS A 54 -16.33 -18.84 3.08
C LYS A 54 -16.60 -19.66 4.33
N LYS A 55 -15.67 -19.70 5.31
CA LYS A 55 -15.88 -20.46 6.56
C LYS A 55 -17.06 -19.85 7.33
N LYS A 56 -17.99 -20.71 7.79
CA LYS A 56 -19.07 -20.30 8.68
C LYS A 56 -18.47 -19.87 10.02
N ASP A 57 -19.07 -18.87 10.63
CA ASP A 57 -18.71 -18.36 11.98
C ASP A 57 -17.28 -17.81 12.13
N ILE A 58 -16.64 -17.39 11.02
CA ILE A 58 -15.34 -16.72 11.08
C ILE A 58 -15.48 -15.34 11.75
N SER A 59 -14.60 -15.04 12.72
CA SER A 59 -14.62 -13.76 13.43
C SER A 59 -14.30 -12.57 12.50
N ASP A 60 -14.76 -11.39 12.87
CA ASP A 60 -14.50 -10.16 12.08
C ASP A 60 -12.99 -9.87 11.96
N SER A 61 -12.18 -10.18 12.98
CA SER A 61 -10.72 -10.06 12.92
C SER A 61 -10.11 -10.96 11.81
N TYR A 62 -10.60 -12.19 11.66
CA TYR A 62 -10.15 -13.07 10.58
C TYR A 62 -10.71 -12.66 9.22
N LYS A 63 -11.93 -12.09 9.13
CA LYS A 63 -12.45 -11.47 7.90
C LYS A 63 -11.59 -10.31 7.44
N ILE A 64 -11.15 -9.45 8.37
CA ILE A 64 -10.21 -8.36 8.08
C ILE A 64 -8.90 -8.94 7.54
N SER A 65 -8.30 -9.90 8.24
CA SER A 65 -7.04 -10.54 7.84
C SER A 65 -7.14 -11.20 6.47
N SER A 66 -8.25 -11.90 6.18
CA SER A 66 -8.50 -12.54 4.89
C SER A 66 -8.63 -11.53 3.75
N ASN A 67 -9.36 -10.43 3.96
CA ASN A 67 -9.44 -9.35 2.97
C ASN A 67 -8.07 -8.69 2.73
N ILE A 68 -7.24 -8.52 3.77
CA ILE A 68 -5.86 -8.03 3.62
C ILE A 68 -5.00 -9.00 2.82
N LEU A 69 -5.11 -10.32 3.06
CA LEU A 69 -4.39 -11.33 2.26
C LEU A 69 -4.76 -11.26 0.79
N ILE A 70 -6.05 -11.19 0.48
CA ILE A 70 -6.55 -11.08 -0.91
C ILE A 70 -6.05 -9.79 -1.54
N ALA A 71 -6.14 -8.67 -0.82
CA ALA A 71 -5.64 -7.38 -1.29
C ALA A 71 -4.14 -7.41 -1.60
N ASN A 72 -3.33 -8.02 -0.73
CA ASN A 72 -1.90 -8.19 -0.94
C ASN A 72 -1.58 -9.12 -2.12
N GLY A 73 -2.33 -10.20 -2.30
CA GLY A 73 -2.21 -11.10 -3.46
C GLY A 73 -2.46 -10.36 -4.78
N TYR A 74 -3.53 -9.57 -4.86
CA TYR A 74 -3.80 -8.73 -6.04
C TYR A 74 -2.75 -7.63 -6.22
N ALA A 75 -2.23 -7.05 -5.14
CA ALA A 75 -1.13 -6.08 -5.20
C ALA A 75 0.15 -6.69 -5.79
N ALA A 76 0.48 -7.94 -5.43
CA ALA A 76 1.62 -8.66 -5.98
C ALA A 76 1.45 -9.01 -7.47
N MET A 77 0.20 -9.13 -7.95
CA MET A 77 -0.14 -9.30 -9.35
C MET A 77 -0.29 -7.97 -10.12
N ASN A 78 0.00 -6.84 -9.49
CA ASN A 78 -0.22 -5.49 -10.03
C ASN A 78 -1.69 -5.17 -10.40
N ASP A 79 -2.67 -5.94 -9.89
CA ASP A 79 -4.10 -5.61 -9.99
C ASP A 79 -4.48 -4.65 -8.85
N TYR A 80 -4.06 -3.38 -9.01
CA TYR A 80 -4.24 -2.37 -7.97
C TYR A 80 -5.71 -2.10 -7.64
N LYS A 81 -6.61 -2.21 -8.64
CA LYS A 81 -8.03 -2.00 -8.44
C LYS A 81 -8.62 -3.03 -7.48
N LYS A 82 -8.45 -4.32 -7.76
CA LYS A 82 -8.95 -5.36 -6.85
C LYS A 82 -8.26 -5.31 -5.50
N SER A 83 -6.96 -5.00 -5.45
CA SER A 83 -6.25 -4.79 -4.21
C SER A 83 -6.91 -3.71 -3.35
N ILE A 84 -7.25 -2.55 -3.94
CA ILE A 84 -7.94 -1.46 -3.25
C ILE A 84 -9.34 -1.88 -2.80
N ASP A 85 -10.12 -2.55 -3.66
CA ASP A 85 -11.48 -2.99 -3.35
C ASP A 85 -11.51 -3.90 -2.09
N PHE A 86 -10.59 -4.86 -2.00
CA PHE A 86 -10.48 -5.73 -0.83
C PHE A 86 -9.90 -5.01 0.39
N ALA A 87 -8.94 -4.11 0.21
CA ALA A 87 -8.41 -3.30 1.29
C ALA A 87 -9.47 -2.34 1.88
N LEU A 88 -10.37 -1.79 1.07
CA LEU A 88 -11.50 -0.99 1.53
C LEU A 88 -12.49 -1.80 2.35
N LYS A 89 -12.83 -3.04 1.93
CA LYS A 89 -13.66 -3.95 2.73
C LYS A 89 -13.05 -4.25 4.10
N ALA A 90 -11.73 -4.49 4.13
CA ALA A 90 -11.01 -4.69 5.37
C ALA A 90 -11.00 -3.43 6.25
N ASN A 91 -10.85 -2.24 5.64
CA ASN A 91 -10.86 -0.97 6.37
C ASN A 91 -12.23 -0.67 6.98
N GLU A 92 -13.31 -0.84 6.22
CA GLU A 92 -14.68 -0.65 6.69
C GLU A 92 -14.99 -1.54 7.90
N LEU A 93 -14.61 -2.81 7.84
CA LEU A 93 -14.80 -3.74 8.94
C LEU A 93 -13.93 -3.38 10.15
N SER A 94 -12.68 -2.91 9.92
CA SER A 94 -11.80 -2.43 10.99
C SER A 94 -12.35 -1.18 11.69
N GLU A 95 -12.95 -0.25 10.96
CA GLU A 95 -13.64 0.91 11.52
C GLU A 95 -14.83 0.49 12.39
N LYS A 96 -15.68 -0.41 11.85
CA LYS A 96 -16.86 -0.93 12.57
C LYS A 96 -16.49 -1.63 13.88
N THR A 97 -15.42 -2.41 13.87
CA THR A 97 -14.94 -3.17 15.05
C THR A 97 -14.02 -2.37 15.95
N LYS A 98 -13.69 -1.12 15.59
CA LYS A 98 -12.71 -0.26 16.28
C LYS A 98 -11.32 -0.91 16.39
N ASP A 99 -10.96 -1.74 15.41
CA ASP A 99 -9.63 -2.36 15.30
C ASP A 99 -8.65 -1.37 14.67
N ASN A 100 -8.15 -0.45 15.49
CA ASN A 100 -7.28 0.63 15.06
C ASN A 100 -5.98 0.14 14.38
N ALA A 101 -5.43 -0.99 14.83
CA ALA A 101 -4.20 -1.53 14.25
C ALA A 101 -4.42 -2.00 12.82
N ASN A 102 -5.50 -2.74 12.57
CA ASN A 102 -5.87 -3.15 11.22
C ASN A 102 -6.36 -1.98 10.38
N GLN A 103 -6.99 -0.97 10.97
CA GLN A 103 -7.35 0.26 10.27
C GLN A 103 -6.11 1.01 9.74
N ILE A 104 -5.06 1.17 10.56
CA ILE A 104 -3.79 1.77 10.10
C ILE A 104 -3.18 0.92 8.99
N ARG A 105 -3.17 -0.41 9.15
CA ARG A 105 -2.62 -1.33 8.13
C ARG A 105 -3.35 -1.23 6.80
N THR A 106 -4.67 -1.22 6.80
CA THR A 106 -5.50 -1.15 5.59
C THR A 106 -5.42 0.20 4.91
N LEU A 107 -5.45 1.31 5.67
CA LEU A 107 -5.24 2.65 5.13
C LEU A 107 -3.85 2.79 4.49
N GLY A 108 -2.81 2.24 5.13
CA GLY A 108 -1.46 2.18 4.55
C GLY A 108 -1.42 1.38 3.26
N LEU A 109 -2.08 0.22 3.21
CA LEU A 109 -2.18 -0.61 2.01
C LEU A 109 -2.89 0.14 0.87
N ILE A 110 -4.04 0.76 1.13
CA ILE A 110 -4.78 1.58 0.16
C ILE A 110 -3.89 2.72 -0.36
N GLY A 111 -3.27 3.48 0.55
CA GLY A 111 -2.36 4.57 0.19
C GLY A 111 -1.18 4.12 -0.66
N ASN A 112 -0.60 2.93 -0.37
CA ASN A 112 0.46 2.33 -1.18
C ASN A 112 -0.03 1.98 -2.59
N GLN A 113 -1.22 1.40 -2.74
CA GLN A 113 -1.76 1.07 -4.06
C GLN A 113 -2.03 2.34 -4.89
N TYR A 114 -2.56 3.38 -4.28
CA TYR A 114 -2.73 4.68 -4.95
C TYR A 114 -1.38 5.32 -5.32
N THR A 115 -0.34 5.20 -4.47
CA THR A 115 1.01 5.66 -4.79
C THR A 115 1.57 4.92 -6.02
N ARG A 116 1.37 3.61 -6.10
CA ARG A 116 1.80 2.78 -7.24
C ARG A 116 1.00 3.06 -8.51
N SER A 117 -0.26 3.46 -8.36
CA SER A 117 -1.16 3.85 -9.47
C SER A 117 -0.98 5.31 -9.90
N GLU A 118 -0.02 6.03 -9.31
CA GLU A 118 0.24 7.46 -9.55
C GLU A 118 -0.93 8.40 -9.19
N MET A 119 -1.89 7.92 -8.43
CA MET A 119 -3.03 8.68 -7.92
C MET A 119 -2.60 9.38 -6.61
N ARG A 120 -1.85 10.47 -6.74
CA ARG A 120 -1.16 11.12 -5.61
C ARG A 120 -2.11 11.70 -4.57
N GLU A 121 -3.17 12.35 -4.99
CA GLU A 121 -4.14 12.98 -4.08
C GLU A 121 -4.81 11.94 -3.18
N GLU A 122 -5.23 10.83 -3.77
CA GLU A 122 -5.82 9.72 -3.04
C GLU A 122 -4.79 9.06 -2.12
N ALA A 123 -3.55 8.89 -2.60
CA ALA A 123 -2.46 8.35 -1.78
C ALA A 123 -2.24 9.21 -0.52
N TRP A 124 -2.13 10.54 -0.68
CA TRP A 124 -2.01 11.48 0.43
C TRP A 124 -3.17 11.36 1.40
N LYS A 125 -4.40 11.38 0.89
CA LYS A 125 -5.62 11.27 1.72
C LYS A 125 -5.59 10.07 2.66
N TYR A 126 -5.25 8.89 2.12
CA TYR A 126 -5.25 7.65 2.92
C TYR A 126 -4.04 7.55 3.85
N LEU A 127 -2.84 7.96 3.40
CA LEU A 127 -1.63 7.95 4.23
C LEU A 127 -1.71 8.98 5.36
N ASP A 128 -2.30 10.16 5.14
CA ASP A 128 -2.51 11.15 6.20
C ASP A 128 -3.57 10.68 7.21
N LYS A 129 -4.63 10.00 6.76
CA LYS A 129 -5.60 9.38 7.68
C LYS A 129 -4.93 8.33 8.55
N ALA A 130 -4.07 7.48 7.97
CA ALA A 130 -3.30 6.49 8.71
C ALA A 130 -2.32 7.14 9.70
N ASP A 131 -1.59 8.17 9.27
CA ASP A 131 -0.61 8.90 10.09
C ASP A 131 -1.29 9.55 11.30
N LYS A 132 -2.42 10.23 11.10
CA LYS A 132 -3.23 10.80 12.21
C LYS A 132 -3.64 9.74 13.22
N LEU A 133 -4.09 8.56 12.77
CA LEU A 133 -4.42 7.47 13.68
C LEU A 133 -3.21 7.02 14.49
N THR A 134 -2.02 6.91 13.88
CA THR A 134 -0.80 6.53 14.63
C THR A 134 -0.41 7.53 15.72
N GLN A 135 -0.87 8.79 15.61
CA GLN A 135 -0.57 9.85 16.57
C GLN A 135 -1.63 9.95 17.70
N THR A 136 -2.86 9.53 17.41
CA THR A 136 -3.99 9.68 18.36
C THR A 136 -4.26 8.45 19.19
N ILE A 137 -3.75 7.26 18.77
CA ILE A 137 -3.97 6.01 19.48
C ILE A 137 -2.68 5.49 20.10
N TYR A 138 -2.81 4.77 21.22
CA TYR A 138 -1.71 4.03 21.79
C TYR A 138 -1.45 2.75 20.99
N LEU A 139 -0.24 2.62 20.44
CA LEU A 139 0.23 1.39 19.81
C LEU A 139 1.27 0.72 20.71
N PRO A 140 1.06 -0.53 21.13
CA PRO A 140 2.06 -1.28 21.89
C PRO A 140 3.34 -1.47 21.07
N ASP A 141 4.47 -1.69 21.71
CA ASP A 141 5.78 -1.79 21.05
C ASP A 141 5.80 -2.83 19.93
N SER A 142 5.07 -3.94 20.08
CA SER A 142 4.94 -4.98 19.05
C SER A 142 4.22 -4.52 17.77
N MET A 143 3.56 -3.37 17.80
CA MET A 143 2.82 -2.80 16.65
C MET A 143 3.42 -1.48 16.15
N LYS A 144 4.50 -0.97 16.78
CA LYS A 144 5.14 0.28 16.34
C LYS A 144 5.71 0.22 14.92
N TYR A 145 5.93 -0.97 14.38
CA TYR A 145 6.31 -1.14 12.97
C TYR A 145 5.25 -0.55 12.00
N LEU A 146 3.98 -0.44 12.42
CA LEU A 146 2.93 0.21 11.62
C LEU A 146 3.23 1.71 11.41
N ILE A 147 3.73 2.39 12.46
CA ILE A 147 4.21 3.78 12.34
C ILE A 147 5.36 3.86 11.32
N GLY A 148 6.29 2.88 11.39
CA GLY A 148 7.38 2.77 10.44
C GLY A 148 6.89 2.61 9.01
N ASN A 149 5.92 1.73 8.77
CA ASN A 149 5.35 1.49 7.45
C ASN A 149 4.69 2.75 6.87
N ILE A 150 3.87 3.45 7.65
CA ILE A 150 3.23 4.68 7.19
C ILE A 150 4.26 5.76 6.83
N ASN A 151 5.28 5.93 7.68
CA ASN A 151 6.35 6.89 7.39
C ASN A 151 7.21 6.47 6.17
N LEU A 152 7.49 5.19 6.00
CA LEU A 152 8.18 4.69 4.80
C LEU A 152 7.40 5.03 3.52
N LEU A 153 6.09 4.81 3.52
CA LEU A 153 5.21 5.12 2.38
C LEU A 153 5.10 6.62 2.12
N LYS A 154 5.00 7.44 3.17
CA LYS A 154 5.06 8.91 3.02
C LYS A 154 6.41 9.37 2.48
N GLY A 155 7.51 8.77 2.94
CA GLY A 155 8.84 9.02 2.40
C GLY A 155 8.93 8.72 0.90
N PHE A 156 8.38 7.62 0.43
CA PHE A 156 8.30 7.31 -1.01
C PHE A 156 7.48 8.35 -1.78
N LEU A 157 6.37 8.78 -1.23
CA LEU A 157 5.49 9.75 -1.88
C LEU A 157 6.17 11.12 -2.03
N TYR A 158 6.87 11.62 -0.98
CA TYR A 158 7.70 12.82 -1.03
C TYR A 158 8.86 12.69 -2.01
N LYS A 159 9.59 11.57 -1.99
CA LYS A 159 10.69 11.33 -2.94
C LYS A 159 10.22 11.39 -4.40
N ARG A 160 9.04 10.83 -4.71
CA ARG A 160 8.43 10.91 -6.05
C ARG A 160 8.02 12.33 -6.44
N SER A 161 7.79 13.21 -5.47
CA SER A 161 7.52 14.64 -5.66
C SER A 161 8.82 15.47 -5.74
N LEU A 162 9.99 14.82 -5.82
CA LEU A 162 11.32 15.41 -5.83
C LEU A 162 11.65 16.22 -4.57
N ASP A 163 10.97 15.93 -3.45
CA ASP A 163 11.21 16.56 -2.16
C ASP A 163 11.97 15.60 -1.23
N CYS A 164 13.27 15.45 -1.51
CA CYS A 164 14.14 14.61 -0.71
C CYS A 164 14.30 15.12 0.74
N GLY A 165 14.15 16.42 1.00
CA GLY A 165 14.25 16.97 2.35
C GLY A 165 13.14 16.43 3.27
N TYR A 166 11.89 16.43 2.81
CA TYR A 166 10.78 15.83 3.56
C TYR A 166 10.82 14.30 3.53
N ALA A 167 11.23 13.69 2.40
CA ALA A 167 11.38 12.25 2.32
C ALA A 167 12.34 11.71 3.38
N ILE A 168 13.51 12.33 3.57
CA ILE A 168 14.51 11.97 4.58
C ILE A 168 13.91 12.00 5.99
N LYS A 169 13.15 13.07 6.33
CA LYS A 169 12.49 13.18 7.64
C LYS A 169 11.54 12.00 7.91
N HIS A 170 10.82 11.57 6.89
CA HIS A 170 9.92 10.42 7.00
C HIS A 170 10.69 9.09 7.04
N PHE A 171 11.76 8.91 6.26
CA PHE A 171 12.62 7.73 6.36
C PHE A 171 13.28 7.62 7.74
N ASP A 172 13.68 8.74 8.36
CA ASP A 172 14.21 8.74 9.73
C ASP A 172 13.20 8.27 10.76
N LYS A 173 11.95 8.77 10.68
CA LYS A 173 10.86 8.29 11.53
C LYS A 173 10.59 6.80 11.34
N ALA A 174 10.62 6.32 10.09
CA ALA A 174 10.46 4.92 9.76
C ALA A 174 11.58 4.07 10.38
N ILE A 175 12.84 4.47 10.22
CA ILE A 175 14.02 3.78 10.78
C ILE A 175 13.92 3.68 12.30
N VAL A 176 13.54 4.77 12.98
CA VAL A 176 13.36 4.77 14.45
C VAL A 176 12.29 3.77 14.88
N ALA A 177 11.17 3.72 14.16
CA ALA A 177 10.09 2.81 14.47
C ALA A 177 10.47 1.33 14.20
N PHE A 178 11.14 1.06 13.08
CA PHE A 178 11.57 -0.31 12.72
C PHE A 178 12.65 -0.86 13.65
N LYS A 179 13.56 -0.02 14.15
CA LYS A 179 14.55 -0.44 15.15
C LYS A 179 13.94 -0.93 16.46
N LYS A 180 12.70 -0.54 16.77
CA LYS A 180 11.94 -1.02 17.94
C LYS A 180 11.21 -2.34 17.70
N ASP A 181 11.13 -2.80 16.46
CA ASP A 181 10.47 -4.07 16.10
C ASP A 181 11.34 -5.27 16.45
N LYS A 182 11.13 -5.82 17.65
CA LYS A 182 11.84 -7.02 18.12
C LYS A 182 11.32 -8.32 17.53
N LYS A 183 10.14 -8.30 16.88
CA LYS A 183 9.47 -9.49 16.35
C LYS A 183 9.75 -9.73 14.86
N GLY A 184 10.44 -8.80 14.20
CA GLY A 184 10.84 -8.95 12.80
C GLY A 184 9.70 -8.73 11.79
N PHE A 185 8.58 -8.11 12.18
CA PHE A 185 7.50 -7.80 11.26
C PHE A 185 7.88 -6.82 10.15
N ALA A 186 8.96 -6.08 10.36
CA ALA A 186 9.45 -5.07 9.44
C ALA A 186 10.89 -5.35 8.95
N VAL A 187 11.31 -6.61 8.99
CA VAL A 187 12.69 -7.05 8.68
C VAL A 187 13.22 -6.46 7.37
N ALA A 188 12.43 -6.50 6.29
CA ALA A 188 12.85 -5.95 4.99
C ALA A 188 12.70 -4.41 4.92
N ASN A 189 11.85 -3.80 5.73
CA ASN A 189 11.49 -2.39 5.61
C ASN A 189 12.55 -1.46 6.19
N LEU A 190 13.34 -1.93 7.18
CA LEU A 190 14.44 -1.15 7.74
C LEU A 190 15.54 -0.92 6.69
N GLY A 191 16.03 -1.97 6.05
CA GLY A 191 17.01 -1.87 4.97
C GLY A 191 16.50 -1.02 3.80
N GLN A 192 15.21 -1.16 3.46
CA GLN A 192 14.59 -0.34 2.43
C GLN A 192 14.57 1.15 2.81
N ALA A 193 14.23 1.49 4.05
CA ALA A 193 14.23 2.87 4.52
C ALA A 193 15.63 3.49 4.45
N TYR A 194 16.66 2.74 4.86
CA TYR A 194 18.06 3.18 4.74
C TYR A 194 18.46 3.41 3.28
N ASN A 195 18.19 2.46 2.39
CA ASN A 195 18.56 2.58 0.98
C ASN A 195 17.88 3.81 0.34
N GLN A 196 16.58 4.01 0.60
CA GLN A 196 15.85 5.14 0.04
C GLN A 196 16.32 6.49 0.60
N LYS A 197 16.69 6.53 1.89
CA LYS A 197 17.36 7.68 2.49
C LYS A 197 18.70 7.96 1.83
N GLY A 198 19.50 6.90 1.56
CA GLY A 198 20.77 7.00 0.84
C GLY A 198 20.60 7.62 -0.53
N TYR A 199 19.62 7.16 -1.32
CA TYR A 199 19.33 7.75 -2.63
C TYR A 199 18.88 9.21 -2.57
N CYS A 200 18.17 9.62 -1.51
CA CYS A 200 17.84 11.04 -1.32
C CYS A 200 19.10 11.88 -0.97
N TYR A 201 20.06 11.30 -0.28
CA TYR A 201 21.29 12.01 0.07
C TYR A 201 22.31 12.09 -1.06
N LEU A 202 22.27 11.26 -2.10
CA LEU A 202 23.27 11.27 -3.20
C LEU A 202 23.50 12.66 -3.80
N SER A 203 22.43 13.46 -3.94
CA SER A 203 22.51 14.83 -4.47
C SER A 203 22.68 15.91 -3.42
N ILE A 204 22.62 15.56 -2.11
CA ILE A 204 22.61 16.55 -1.01
C ILE A 204 23.92 16.45 -0.21
N ASN A 205 24.28 15.22 0.22
CA ASN A 205 25.44 14.96 1.06
C ASN A 205 25.91 13.50 0.88
N LYS A 206 27.01 13.31 0.18
CA LYS A 206 27.55 11.98 -0.18
C LYS A 206 27.96 11.16 1.02
N ASP A 207 28.50 11.77 2.08
CA ASP A 207 28.89 11.05 3.29
C ASP A 207 27.66 10.47 4.01
N SER A 208 26.59 11.25 4.09
CA SER A 208 25.31 10.81 4.64
C SER A 208 24.66 9.71 3.77
N ALA A 209 24.84 9.78 2.44
CA ALA A 209 24.40 8.72 1.52
C ALA A 209 25.18 7.42 1.79
N GLU A 210 26.51 7.50 1.89
CA GLU A 210 27.38 6.37 2.16
C GLU A 210 27.02 5.67 3.47
N VAL A 211 26.85 6.44 4.56
CA VAL A 211 26.41 5.91 5.86
C VAL A 211 25.05 5.22 5.75
N SER A 212 24.12 5.81 5.01
CA SER A 212 22.78 5.24 4.83
C SER A 212 22.84 3.92 4.06
N PHE A 213 23.57 3.86 2.94
CA PHE A 213 23.72 2.62 2.18
C PHE A 213 24.47 1.53 2.95
N LYS A 214 25.53 1.86 3.72
CA LYS A 214 26.24 0.90 4.59
C LYS A 214 25.30 0.30 5.63
N ASN A 215 24.44 1.11 6.26
CA ASN A 215 23.43 0.61 7.19
C ASN A 215 22.39 -0.28 6.50
N GLY A 216 21.92 0.11 5.30
CA GLY A 216 21.00 -0.69 4.50
C GLY A 216 21.61 -2.02 4.07
N LEU A 217 22.89 -2.03 3.67
CA LEU A 217 23.66 -3.21 3.30
C LEU A 217 23.82 -4.18 4.49
N ALA A 218 24.17 -3.65 5.67
CA ALA A 218 24.32 -4.45 6.88
C ALA A 218 23.00 -5.13 7.28
N ASP A 219 21.88 -4.39 7.23
CA ASP A 219 20.56 -4.94 7.50
C ASP A 219 20.13 -5.97 6.46
N ALA A 220 20.34 -5.69 5.16
CA ALA A 220 20.02 -6.60 4.08
C ALA A 220 20.76 -7.94 4.19
N ARG A 221 22.06 -7.90 4.47
CA ARG A 221 22.90 -9.10 4.67
C ARG A 221 22.48 -9.91 5.89
N LYS A 222 22.22 -9.24 7.02
CA LYS A 222 21.72 -9.88 8.24
C LYS A 222 20.44 -10.69 8.00
N ASN A 223 19.57 -10.19 7.11
CA ASN A 223 18.24 -10.75 6.86
C ASN A 223 18.17 -11.57 5.56
N GLY A 224 19.29 -11.75 4.83
CA GLY A 224 19.31 -12.48 3.55
C GLY A 224 18.51 -11.81 2.44
N ALA A 225 18.29 -10.48 2.52
CA ALA A 225 17.43 -9.72 1.61
C ALA A 225 18.23 -9.28 0.35
N LYS A 226 18.50 -10.22 -0.57
CA LYS A 226 19.35 -10.03 -1.76
C LYS A 226 18.96 -8.80 -2.61
N SER A 227 17.67 -8.52 -2.76
CA SER A 227 17.20 -7.35 -3.50
C SER A 227 17.63 -6.03 -2.83
N LEU A 228 17.55 -5.96 -1.50
CA LEU A 228 17.96 -4.77 -0.73
C LEU A 228 19.49 -4.66 -0.65
N GLU A 229 20.19 -5.78 -0.60
CA GLU A 229 21.65 -5.82 -0.71
C GLU A 229 22.11 -5.26 -2.05
N CYS A 230 21.51 -5.72 -3.16
CA CYS A 230 21.76 -5.20 -4.50
C CYS A 230 21.54 -3.68 -4.56
N ASN A 231 20.44 -3.18 -4.05
CA ASN A 231 20.12 -1.74 -4.03
C ASN A 231 21.19 -0.92 -3.26
N ALA A 232 21.64 -1.42 -2.12
CA ALA A 232 22.68 -0.74 -1.33
C ALA A 232 24.02 -0.72 -2.05
N LEU A 233 24.43 -1.85 -2.66
CA LEU A 233 25.68 -1.95 -3.41
C LEU A 233 25.69 -1.01 -4.63
N VAL A 234 24.59 -0.90 -5.36
CA VAL A 234 24.46 0.07 -6.47
C VAL A 234 24.63 1.49 -5.96
N GLY A 235 23.97 1.87 -4.85
CA GLY A 235 24.13 3.20 -4.27
C GLY A 235 25.57 3.50 -3.82
N LEU A 236 26.28 2.52 -3.24
CA LEU A 236 27.68 2.65 -2.86
C LEU A 236 28.58 2.78 -4.10
N SER A 237 28.31 2.02 -5.16
CA SER A 237 29.09 2.11 -6.41
C SER A 237 28.94 3.48 -7.08
N GLU A 238 27.77 4.11 -7.02
CA GLU A 238 27.56 5.47 -7.53
C GLU A 238 28.43 6.49 -6.80
N ILE A 239 28.58 6.33 -5.48
CA ILE A 239 29.49 7.19 -4.68
C ILE A 239 30.95 6.98 -5.11
N GLU A 240 31.39 5.74 -5.32
CA GLU A 240 32.74 5.45 -5.80
C GLU A 240 32.98 5.95 -7.24
N THR A 241 31.97 5.85 -8.12
CA THR A 241 32.00 6.44 -9.45
C THR A 241 32.20 7.96 -9.38
N ASP A 242 31.48 8.64 -8.51
CA ASP A 242 31.59 10.09 -8.31
C ASP A 242 32.97 10.51 -7.74
N LYS A 243 33.63 9.62 -6.99
CA LYS A 243 35.03 9.80 -6.52
C LYS A 243 36.05 9.41 -7.60
N SER A 244 35.62 9.04 -8.80
CA SER A 244 36.47 8.50 -9.88
C SER A 244 37.17 7.18 -9.54
N ASN A 245 36.73 6.45 -8.52
CA ASN A 245 37.21 5.15 -8.12
C ASN A 245 36.58 4.04 -8.98
N TYR A 246 36.66 4.17 -10.30
CA TYR A 246 35.91 3.34 -11.27
C TYR A 246 36.16 1.83 -11.10
N LYS A 247 37.38 1.41 -10.75
CA LYS A 247 37.66 -0.01 -10.52
C LYS A 247 36.85 -0.56 -9.36
N THR A 248 36.89 0.10 -8.21
CA THR A 248 36.14 -0.31 -7.00
C THR A 248 34.63 -0.26 -7.27
N ALA A 249 34.17 0.77 -8.00
CA ALA A 249 32.77 0.87 -8.41
C ALA A 249 32.35 -0.32 -9.27
N ASN A 250 33.15 -0.68 -10.28
CA ASN A 250 32.84 -1.79 -11.20
C ASN A 250 32.84 -3.14 -10.46
N ASP A 251 33.80 -3.41 -9.57
CA ASP A 251 33.84 -4.64 -8.76
C ASP A 251 32.55 -4.78 -7.92
N THR A 252 32.10 -3.67 -7.34
CA THR A 252 30.85 -3.62 -6.57
C THR A 252 29.64 -3.83 -7.47
N LEU A 253 29.62 -3.24 -8.65
CA LEU A 253 28.53 -3.40 -9.63
C LEU A 253 28.43 -4.84 -10.16
N PHE A 254 29.55 -5.53 -10.39
CA PHE A 254 29.54 -6.94 -10.80
C PHE A 254 28.92 -7.83 -9.72
N HIS A 255 29.23 -7.57 -8.46
CA HIS A 255 28.57 -8.27 -7.34
C HIS A 255 27.07 -7.96 -7.31
N ALA A 256 26.68 -6.69 -7.42
CA ALA A 256 25.28 -6.29 -7.47
C ALA A 256 24.53 -6.92 -8.66
N LEU A 257 25.17 -7.03 -9.83
CA LEU A 257 24.58 -7.65 -11.03
C LEU A 257 24.26 -9.13 -10.82
N LYS A 258 25.15 -9.86 -10.14
CA LYS A 258 24.87 -11.25 -9.78
C LYS A 258 23.64 -11.37 -8.91
N LEU A 259 23.51 -10.53 -7.88
CA LEU A 259 22.33 -10.51 -7.02
C LEU A 259 21.07 -10.13 -7.80
N ALA A 260 21.11 -9.10 -8.65
CA ALA A 260 19.98 -8.65 -9.46
C ALA A 260 19.44 -9.79 -10.36
N LYS A 261 20.34 -10.55 -11.01
CA LYS A 261 19.98 -11.70 -11.82
C LYS A 261 19.36 -12.83 -11.02
N GLU A 262 19.90 -13.14 -9.83
CA GLU A 262 19.35 -14.16 -8.94
C GLU A 262 17.92 -13.85 -8.51
N VAL A 263 17.61 -12.57 -8.25
CA VAL A 263 16.27 -12.15 -7.82
C VAL A 263 15.38 -11.67 -9.00
N LYS A 264 15.87 -11.77 -10.23
CA LYS A 264 15.17 -11.38 -11.49
C LYS A 264 14.66 -9.93 -11.47
N GLN A 265 15.51 -9.00 -11.02
CA GLN A 265 15.18 -7.59 -10.87
C GLN A 265 15.67 -6.78 -12.08
N THR A 266 14.93 -6.85 -13.19
CA THR A 266 15.29 -6.26 -14.50
C THR A 266 15.59 -4.76 -14.40
N GLU A 267 14.82 -3.98 -13.63
CA GLU A 267 15.08 -2.54 -13.43
C GLU A 267 16.48 -2.29 -12.86
N MET A 268 16.89 -3.12 -11.90
CA MET A 268 18.21 -2.98 -11.27
C MET A 268 19.33 -3.44 -12.22
N GLU A 269 19.10 -4.51 -12.99
CA GLU A 269 20.04 -4.94 -14.03
C GLU A 269 20.27 -3.82 -15.05
N THR A 270 19.22 -3.18 -15.51
CA THR A 270 19.30 -2.05 -16.47
C THR A 270 20.13 -0.90 -15.90
N ARG A 271 19.89 -0.52 -14.63
CA ARG A 271 20.66 0.53 -13.96
C ARG A 271 22.15 0.15 -13.83
N ILE A 272 22.45 -1.09 -13.46
CA ILE A 272 23.82 -1.59 -13.32
C ILE A 272 24.51 -1.58 -14.66
N TYR A 273 23.89 -2.04 -15.76
CA TYR A 273 24.49 -2.02 -17.08
C TYR A 273 24.85 -0.61 -17.53
N LYS A 274 23.99 0.37 -17.23
CA LYS A 274 24.27 1.78 -17.49
C LYS A 274 25.52 2.26 -16.76
N LEU A 275 25.58 2.03 -15.43
CA LEU A 275 26.71 2.45 -14.60
C LEU A 275 28.03 1.77 -15.02
N LEU A 276 28.01 0.47 -15.32
CA LEU A 276 29.17 -0.24 -15.85
C LEU A 276 29.64 0.34 -17.19
N SER A 277 28.70 0.59 -18.10
CA SER A 277 29.02 1.21 -19.39
C SER A 277 29.70 2.57 -19.21
N ASP A 278 29.13 3.45 -18.38
CA ASP A 278 29.65 4.78 -18.14
C ASP A 278 31.05 4.75 -17.48
N ASN A 279 31.24 3.88 -16.49
CA ASN A 279 32.53 3.72 -15.79
C ASN A 279 33.62 3.16 -16.72
N LEU A 280 33.28 2.16 -17.56
CA LEU A 280 34.22 1.54 -18.49
C LEU A 280 34.67 2.53 -19.57
N LEU A 281 33.73 3.38 -20.03
CA LEU A 281 34.07 4.49 -20.92
C LEU A 281 35.07 5.45 -20.27
N ALA A 282 34.85 5.81 -19.00
CA ALA A 282 35.69 6.75 -18.27
C ALA A 282 37.14 6.24 -18.08
N ILE A 283 37.34 4.93 -18.03
CA ILE A 283 38.69 4.32 -17.94
C ILE A 283 39.28 3.91 -19.29
N GLY A 284 38.59 4.19 -20.41
CA GLY A 284 39.04 3.90 -21.76
C GLY A 284 38.87 2.44 -22.22
N ASP A 285 38.10 1.63 -21.50
CA ASP A 285 37.75 0.26 -21.89
C ASP A 285 36.56 0.27 -22.86
N PHE A 286 36.83 0.61 -24.12
CA PHE A 286 35.80 0.81 -25.16
C PHE A 286 35.07 -0.48 -25.52
N GLU A 287 35.72 -1.62 -25.48
CA GLU A 287 35.13 -2.92 -25.83
C GLU A 287 34.05 -3.28 -24.82
N ASN A 288 34.36 -3.28 -23.54
CA ASN A 288 33.42 -3.59 -22.49
C ASN A 288 32.35 -2.49 -22.34
N HIS A 289 32.69 -1.21 -22.57
CA HIS A 289 31.73 -0.13 -22.68
C HIS A 289 30.62 -0.46 -23.69
N LEU A 290 30.99 -0.79 -24.92
CA LEU A 290 30.01 -1.10 -25.97
C LEU A 290 29.18 -2.34 -25.64
N HIS A 291 29.77 -3.35 -25.01
CA HIS A 291 29.05 -4.54 -24.56
C HIS A 291 27.95 -4.18 -23.52
N TYR A 292 28.29 -3.47 -22.46
CA TYR A 292 27.31 -3.08 -21.42
C TYR A 292 26.33 -2.03 -21.90
N LYS A 293 26.73 -1.14 -22.80
CA LYS A 293 25.80 -0.20 -23.46
C LYS A 293 24.70 -0.93 -24.23
N LYS A 294 25.07 -1.95 -25.03
CA LYS A 294 24.08 -2.77 -25.73
C LYS A 294 23.13 -3.50 -24.80
N LEU A 295 23.65 -4.06 -23.69
CA LEU A 295 22.80 -4.70 -22.67
C LEU A 295 21.85 -3.71 -22.00
N TYR A 296 22.33 -2.50 -21.68
CA TYR A 296 21.50 -1.41 -21.17
C TYR A 296 20.38 -1.06 -22.14
N GLU A 297 20.67 -0.81 -23.42
CA GLU A 297 19.68 -0.45 -24.42
C GLU A 297 18.59 -1.52 -24.60
N LEU A 298 19.00 -2.81 -24.64
CA LEU A 298 18.07 -3.93 -24.74
C LEU A 298 17.16 -4.06 -23.52
N THR A 299 17.73 -3.97 -22.32
CA THR A 299 16.94 -4.09 -21.07
C THR A 299 16.08 -2.87 -20.84
N GLN A 300 16.55 -1.66 -21.18
CA GLN A 300 15.79 -0.42 -21.11
C GLN A 300 14.57 -0.46 -22.04
N SER A 301 14.75 -0.85 -23.30
CA SER A 301 13.64 -0.97 -24.25
C SER A 301 12.56 -1.94 -23.75
N LYS A 302 12.97 -3.07 -23.18
CA LYS A 302 12.03 -4.03 -22.60
C LYS A 302 11.29 -3.44 -21.41
N PHE A 303 12.01 -2.76 -20.53
CA PHE A 303 11.44 -2.11 -19.34
C PHE A 303 10.46 -1.00 -19.72
N ASP A 304 10.80 -0.19 -20.73
CA ASP A 304 9.94 0.89 -21.22
C ASP A 304 8.64 0.34 -21.84
N LEU A 305 8.72 -0.74 -22.62
CA LEU A 305 7.54 -1.40 -23.18
C LEU A 305 6.61 -1.96 -22.08
N GLU A 306 7.18 -2.61 -21.06
CA GLU A 306 6.42 -3.14 -19.93
C GLU A 306 5.77 -1.99 -19.12
N ASN A 307 6.49 -0.89 -18.91
CA ASN A 307 5.99 0.30 -18.22
C ASN A 307 4.87 0.99 -19.02
N ILE A 308 5.05 1.22 -20.32
CA ILE A 308 4.03 1.83 -21.19
C ILE A 308 2.75 1.00 -21.15
N LYS A 309 2.84 -0.32 -21.23
CA LYS A 309 1.69 -1.21 -21.13
C LYS A 309 1.00 -1.07 -19.76
N SER A 310 1.78 -1.11 -18.67
CA SER A 310 1.27 -0.97 -17.30
C SER A 310 0.63 0.40 -17.06
N VAL A 311 1.28 1.48 -17.53
CA VAL A 311 0.76 2.86 -17.41
C VAL A 311 -0.54 3.03 -18.21
N ASN A 312 -0.62 2.49 -19.44
CA ASN A 312 -1.84 2.56 -20.24
C ASN A 312 -3.01 1.80 -19.58
N GLU A 313 -2.75 0.63 -18.99
CA GLU A 313 -3.75 -0.10 -18.22
C GLU A 313 -4.21 0.69 -16.98
N LEU A 314 -3.27 1.37 -16.29
CA LEU A 314 -3.59 2.23 -15.14
C LEU A 314 -4.41 3.45 -15.54
N ILE A 315 -4.05 4.12 -16.65
CA ILE A 315 -4.80 5.26 -17.20
C ILE A 315 -6.22 4.84 -17.55
N LYS A 316 -6.38 3.70 -18.23
CA LYS A 316 -7.70 3.14 -18.57
C LYS A 316 -8.53 2.89 -17.31
N LYS A 317 -7.98 2.19 -16.32
CA LYS A 317 -8.64 1.91 -15.03
C LYS A 317 -8.99 3.20 -14.26
N ARG A 318 -8.09 4.19 -14.28
CA ARG A 318 -8.34 5.51 -13.67
C ARG A 318 -9.51 6.23 -14.32
N ASN A 319 -9.58 6.20 -15.64
CA ASN A 319 -10.67 6.84 -16.38
C ASN A 319 -12.00 6.15 -16.10
N GLU A 320 -12.03 4.82 -16.10
CA GLU A 320 -13.22 4.03 -15.73
C GLU A 320 -13.68 4.33 -14.29
N TYR A 321 -12.74 4.48 -13.35
CA TYR A 321 -13.06 4.83 -11.96
C TYR A 321 -13.61 6.26 -11.84
N LYS A 322 -12.97 7.25 -12.53
CA LYS A 322 -13.46 8.63 -12.56
C LYS A 322 -14.87 8.72 -13.18
N GLN A 323 -15.11 7.96 -14.25
CA GLN A 323 -16.41 7.91 -14.89
C GLN A 323 -17.48 7.37 -13.94
N LYS A 324 -17.22 6.26 -13.23
CA LYS A 324 -18.15 5.71 -12.23
C LYS A 324 -18.46 6.68 -11.10
N ILE A 325 -17.43 7.42 -10.60
CA ILE A 325 -17.68 8.46 -9.59
C ILE A 325 -18.53 9.58 -10.15
N PHE A 326 -18.28 9.99 -11.39
CA PHE A 326 -19.07 11.02 -12.05
C PHE A 326 -20.53 10.58 -12.22
N GLU A 327 -20.77 9.37 -12.73
CA GLU A 327 -22.10 8.77 -12.88
C GLU A 327 -22.83 8.71 -11.53
N ALA A 328 -22.17 8.22 -10.47
CA ALA A 328 -22.77 8.16 -9.14
C ALA A 328 -23.13 9.54 -8.58
N LYS A 329 -22.30 10.57 -8.82
CA LYS A 329 -22.59 11.95 -8.41
C LYS A 329 -23.74 12.54 -9.23
N GLN A 330 -23.80 12.23 -10.51
CA GLN A 330 -24.87 12.67 -11.40
C GLN A 330 -26.21 12.06 -10.97
N ASP A 331 -26.24 10.79 -10.59
CA ASP A 331 -27.44 10.12 -10.07
C ASP A 331 -27.90 10.74 -8.74
N GLN A 332 -26.97 11.05 -7.85
CA GLN A 332 -27.28 11.78 -6.61
C GLN A 332 -27.86 13.16 -6.88
N PHE A 333 -27.28 13.90 -7.83
CA PHE A 333 -27.77 15.21 -8.24
C PHE A 333 -29.16 15.13 -8.87
N ASN A 334 -29.37 14.19 -9.79
CA ASN A 334 -30.67 13.97 -10.42
C ASN A 334 -31.75 13.61 -9.39
N THR A 335 -31.42 12.75 -8.42
CA THR A 335 -32.31 12.41 -7.29
C THR A 335 -32.65 13.63 -6.46
N PHE A 336 -31.67 14.48 -6.16
CA PHE A 336 -31.88 15.74 -5.42
C PHE A 336 -32.80 16.70 -6.19
N ILE A 337 -32.61 16.88 -7.49
CA ILE A 337 -33.48 17.71 -8.35
C ILE A 337 -34.90 17.15 -8.39
N PHE A 338 -35.05 15.82 -8.48
CA PHE A 338 -36.35 15.18 -8.47
C PHE A 338 -37.12 15.44 -7.16
N ILE A 339 -36.44 15.35 -6.01
CA ILE A 339 -37.03 15.66 -4.70
C ILE A 339 -37.43 17.13 -4.63
N LEU A 340 -36.58 18.05 -5.05
CA LEU A 340 -36.85 19.49 -5.03
C LEU A 340 -38.07 19.84 -5.93
N SER A 341 -38.14 19.25 -7.11
CA SER A 341 -39.30 19.48 -8.01
C SER A 341 -40.60 18.95 -7.41
N GLY A 342 -40.57 17.80 -6.72
CA GLY A 342 -41.72 17.29 -6.00
C GLY A 342 -42.20 18.22 -4.88
N ILE A 343 -41.26 18.78 -4.08
CA ILE A 343 -41.57 19.75 -3.04
C ILE A 343 -42.19 21.03 -3.65
N LEU A 344 -41.66 21.52 -4.77
CA LEU A 344 -42.17 22.70 -5.46
C LEU A 344 -43.61 22.50 -5.93
N ILE A 345 -43.92 21.35 -6.51
CA ILE A 345 -45.28 20.99 -6.97
C ILE A 345 -46.27 20.99 -5.77
N ILE A 346 -45.85 20.44 -4.63
CA ILE A 346 -46.67 20.44 -3.40
C ILE A 346 -46.93 21.87 -2.92
N ILE A 347 -45.91 22.72 -2.91
CA ILE A 347 -46.02 24.14 -2.50
C ILE A 347 -47.02 24.86 -3.44
N ILE A 348 -46.89 24.70 -4.74
CA ILE A 348 -47.81 25.31 -5.74
C ILE A 348 -49.21 24.79 -5.53
N GLY A 349 -49.43 23.50 -5.29
CA GLY A 349 -50.71 22.91 -4.99
C GLY A 349 -51.38 23.49 -3.73
N LEU A 350 -50.58 23.66 -2.65
CA LEU A 350 -51.05 24.31 -1.43
C LEU A 350 -51.45 25.76 -1.64
N PHE A 351 -50.62 26.54 -2.37
CA PHE A 351 -50.96 27.92 -2.71
C PHE A 351 -52.26 28.01 -3.53
N GLY A 352 -52.43 27.17 -4.52
CA GLY A 352 -53.66 27.09 -5.34
C GLY A 352 -54.88 26.72 -4.47
N TYR A 353 -54.75 25.76 -3.57
CA TYR A 353 -55.82 25.40 -2.64
C TYR A 353 -56.24 26.56 -1.73
N PHE A 354 -55.27 27.24 -1.12
CA PHE A 354 -55.56 28.40 -0.25
C PHE A 354 -56.17 29.57 -1.02
N PHE A 355 -55.72 29.82 -2.25
CA PHE A 355 -56.28 30.86 -3.10
C PHE A 355 -57.73 30.60 -3.43
N VAL A 356 -58.08 29.38 -3.89
CA VAL A 356 -59.48 28.97 -4.19
C VAL A 356 -60.32 29.01 -2.92
N LYS A 357 -59.83 28.57 -1.78
CA LYS A 357 -60.54 28.65 -0.51
C LYS A 357 -60.85 30.09 -0.07
N LYS A 358 -59.87 30.99 -0.24
CA LYS A 358 -60.07 32.42 0.04
C LYS A 358 -61.10 33.09 -0.89
N SER A 359 -61.07 32.80 -2.19
CA SER A 359 -62.03 33.29 -3.18
C SER A 359 -63.46 32.86 -2.80
N ARG A 360 -63.68 31.59 -2.47
CA ARG A 360 -64.98 31.07 -2.07
C ARG A 360 -65.52 31.70 -0.76
N ILE A 361 -64.69 32.15 0.15
CA ILE A 361 -65.06 32.85 1.39
C ILE A 361 -65.49 34.29 1.04
N THR A 362 -64.77 34.94 0.13
CA THR A 362 -65.08 36.32 -0.28
C THR A 362 -66.40 36.40 -1.05
N ASP A 363 -66.67 35.42 -1.94
CA ASP A 363 -67.99 35.35 -2.65
C ASP A 363 -69.16 35.13 -1.73
N LYS A 364 -69.05 34.35 -0.66
CA LYS A 364 -70.12 34.15 0.35
C LYS A 364 -70.36 35.40 1.20
N THR A 365 -69.35 36.25 1.38
CA THR A 365 -69.55 37.52 2.14
C THR A 365 -70.15 38.64 1.30
N THR A 366 -70.04 38.55 -0.03
CA THR A 366 -70.67 39.51 -0.98
C THR A 366 -72.10 39.16 -1.28
N GLN A 367 -72.54 37.91 -1.14
CA GLN A 367 -73.98 37.52 -1.35
C GLN A 367 -74.88 37.71 -0.12
N ASN A 368 -74.29 38.02 1.06
CA ASN A 368 -75.05 38.29 2.30
C ASN A 368 -75.07 39.80 2.65
N LYS A 369 -74.74 40.68 1.76
CA LYS A 369 -74.98 42.13 1.83
C LYS A 369 -76.03 42.51 0.77
#